data_b943df5f8e07a228c01c7c7ae8340722
#
_entry.id   b943df5f8e07a228c01c7c7ae8340722
#
_cell.length_a   1.000
_cell.length_b   1.000
_cell.length_c   1.000
_cell.angle_alpha   90.00
_cell.angle_beta   90.00
_cell.angle_gamma   90.00
#
_symmetry.space_group_name_H-M   'P 1'
#
loop_
_entity.id
_entity.type
_entity.pdbx_description
1 polymer ?
#
loop_
_entity_poly.entity_id
_entity_poly.type
_entity_poly.pdbx_seq_one_letter_code
_entity_poly.pdbx_strand_id
1 'polypeptide(L)'
;MQSTSCECHLDEAQAGINNLRHADDTTLMAERKKELKSLLMKVKEESEKFGLKLNIQKTKIMASGPITSWQINEEKVETVTDFILGGSKINVDGDCSHEIKRHLLLGKKAIDNLDSVLKNRDIALPTKVHLVKAMVFPVVMYGCESWTIKKAERRRIYAFKLWC
;
A
#
# COMPACT_ATOMS: atom_id res chain seq x y z
N MET A 1 -4.59 -4.66 -16.32
CA MET A 1 -5.43 -4.59 -15.13
C MET A 1 -4.84 -5.53 -14.09
N GLN A 2 -4.34 -5.01 -12.97
CA GLN A 2 -3.89 -5.82 -11.84
C GLN A 2 -5.09 -5.98 -10.91
N SER A 3 -5.45 -7.17 -10.51
CA SER A 3 -6.41 -7.38 -9.44
C SER A 3 -5.70 -7.98 -8.25
N THR A 4 -5.79 -7.30 -7.13
CA THR A 4 -5.28 -7.77 -5.84
C THR A 4 -6.48 -7.96 -4.93
N SER A 5 -6.64 -9.15 -4.38
CA SER A 5 -7.74 -9.44 -3.47
C SER A 5 -7.21 -9.66 -2.06
N CYS A 6 -7.81 -8.96 -1.12
CA CYS A 6 -7.47 -9.01 0.29
C CYS A 6 -8.68 -9.47 1.10
N GLU A 7 -8.49 -10.48 1.93
CA GLU A 7 -9.47 -10.91 2.92
C GLU A 7 -9.11 -10.26 4.26
N CYS A 8 -9.90 -9.27 4.69
CA CYS A 8 -9.74 -8.63 5.99
C CYS A 8 -10.90 -9.04 6.91
N HIS A 9 -10.58 -9.44 8.13
CA HIS A 9 -11.56 -9.47 9.22
C HIS A 9 -11.95 -8.03 9.54
N LEU A 10 -13.13 -7.63 9.11
CA LEU A 10 -13.76 -6.37 9.53
C LEU A 10 -14.87 -6.73 10.51
N ASP A 11 -14.86 -6.10 11.67
CA ASP A 11 -15.92 -6.20 12.66
C ASP A 11 -17.29 -5.82 12.06
N GLU A 12 -18.35 -6.44 12.55
CA GLU A 12 -19.72 -6.54 12.05
C GLU A 12 -20.50 -5.24 11.76
N ALA A 13 -19.89 -4.08 11.60
CA ALA A 13 -20.64 -2.81 11.60
C ALA A 13 -20.48 -1.91 10.36
N GLN A 14 -19.90 -2.35 9.25
CA GLN A 14 -19.85 -1.51 8.05
C GLN A 14 -20.22 -2.31 6.81
N ALA A 15 -21.23 -1.82 6.07
CA ALA A 15 -21.50 -2.24 4.69
C ALA A 15 -20.20 -1.99 3.89
N GLY A 16 -19.38 -3.02 3.79
CA GLY A 16 -18.00 -2.93 3.40
C GLY A 16 -17.86 -2.52 1.93
N ILE A 17 -16.94 -1.63 1.67
CA ILE A 17 -16.45 -1.38 0.30
C ILE A 17 -15.76 -2.66 -0.16
N ASN A 18 -16.45 -3.48 -0.95
CA ASN A 18 -15.95 -4.75 -1.46
C ASN A 18 -15.05 -4.60 -2.70
N ASN A 19 -14.88 -3.38 -3.18
CA ASN A 19 -14.15 -3.09 -4.42
C ASN A 19 -13.49 -1.70 -4.34
N LEU A 20 -12.17 -1.67 -4.40
CA LEU A 20 -11.37 -0.46 -4.53
C LEU A 20 -10.69 -0.45 -5.89
N ARG A 21 -10.80 0.67 -6.62
CA ARG A 21 -10.18 0.85 -7.93
C ARG A 21 -9.23 2.03 -7.92
N HIS A 22 -8.04 1.81 -8.43
CA HIS A 22 -7.04 2.85 -8.62
C HIS A 22 -6.40 2.67 -9.99
N ALA A 23 -6.74 3.56 -10.92
CA ALA A 23 -6.35 3.45 -12.33
C ALA A 23 -6.73 2.08 -12.92
N ASP A 24 -5.74 1.28 -13.31
CA ASP A 24 -5.90 -0.08 -13.83
C ASP A 24 -5.87 -1.18 -12.75
N ASP A 25 -5.57 -0.81 -11.51
CA ASP A 25 -5.56 -1.74 -10.39
C ASP A 25 -6.92 -1.83 -9.71
N THR A 26 -7.37 -3.06 -9.45
CA THR A 26 -8.63 -3.35 -8.75
C THR A 26 -8.35 -4.25 -7.56
N THR A 27 -8.76 -3.83 -6.37
CA THR A 27 -8.71 -4.65 -5.15
C THR A 27 -10.11 -5.08 -4.78
N LEU A 28 -10.31 -6.38 -4.63
CA LEU A 28 -11.57 -6.99 -4.18
C LEU A 28 -11.38 -7.51 -2.77
N MET A 29 -12.38 -7.29 -1.92
CA MET A 29 -12.39 -7.73 -0.53
C MET A 29 -13.65 -8.54 -0.26
N ALA A 30 -13.51 -9.65 0.46
CA ALA A 30 -14.63 -10.45 0.92
C ALA A 30 -14.22 -11.26 2.15
N GLU A 31 -15.19 -11.59 2.99
CA GLU A 31 -14.95 -12.42 4.19
C GLU A 31 -14.76 -13.89 3.84
N ARG A 32 -15.34 -14.34 2.73
CA ARG A 32 -15.36 -15.75 2.33
C ARG A 32 -14.75 -15.97 0.96
N LYS A 33 -13.97 -17.05 0.83
CA LYS A 33 -13.38 -17.47 -0.45
C LYS A 33 -14.39 -17.59 -1.61
N LYS A 34 -15.59 -18.12 -1.34
CA LYS A 34 -16.65 -18.27 -2.35
C LYS A 34 -17.16 -16.93 -2.85
N GLU A 35 -17.33 -15.99 -1.93
CA GLU A 35 -17.80 -14.64 -2.23
C GLU A 35 -16.77 -13.88 -3.06
N LEU A 36 -15.49 -13.92 -2.64
CA LEU A 36 -14.39 -13.30 -3.37
C LEU A 36 -14.29 -13.85 -4.80
N LYS A 37 -14.46 -15.18 -4.97
CA LYS A 37 -14.48 -15.80 -6.31
C LYS A 37 -15.65 -15.29 -7.15
N SER A 38 -16.84 -15.17 -6.58
CA SER A 38 -18.02 -14.63 -7.27
C SER A 38 -17.81 -13.17 -7.69
N LEU A 39 -17.26 -12.31 -6.80
CA LEU A 39 -16.93 -10.92 -7.12
C LEU A 39 -15.91 -10.83 -8.25
N LEU A 40 -14.85 -11.62 -8.18
CA LEU A 40 -13.80 -11.64 -9.20
C LEU A 40 -14.34 -12.06 -10.57
N MET A 41 -15.19 -13.08 -10.62
CA MET A 41 -15.81 -13.52 -11.87
C MET A 41 -16.73 -12.44 -12.47
N LYS A 42 -17.53 -11.76 -11.65
CA LYS A 42 -18.34 -10.62 -12.10
C LYS A 42 -17.50 -9.49 -12.67
N VAL A 43 -16.41 -9.10 -11.95
CA VAL A 43 -15.50 -8.05 -12.42
C VAL A 43 -14.83 -8.45 -13.73
N LYS A 44 -14.43 -9.72 -13.87
CA LYS A 44 -13.85 -10.26 -15.11
C LYS A 44 -14.83 -10.17 -16.27
N GLU A 45 -16.05 -10.68 -16.12
CA GLU A 45 -17.11 -10.66 -17.15
C GLU A 45 -17.45 -9.23 -17.59
N GLU A 46 -17.62 -8.32 -16.64
CA GLU A 46 -17.90 -6.91 -16.95
C GLU A 46 -16.72 -6.23 -17.65
N SER A 47 -15.49 -6.51 -17.22
CA SER A 47 -14.28 -5.95 -17.86
C SER A 47 -14.08 -6.46 -19.29
N GLU A 48 -14.38 -7.72 -19.54
CA GLU A 48 -14.27 -8.32 -20.88
C GLU A 48 -15.22 -7.68 -21.91
N LYS A 49 -16.39 -7.18 -21.48
CA LYS A 49 -17.32 -6.42 -22.35
C LYS A 49 -16.68 -5.13 -22.91
N PHE A 50 -15.72 -4.56 -22.19
CA PHE A 50 -14.96 -3.38 -22.60
C PHE A 50 -13.58 -3.71 -23.18
N GLY A 51 -13.32 -4.98 -23.52
CA GLY A 51 -12.04 -5.43 -24.06
C GLY A 51 -10.88 -5.50 -23.05
N LEU A 52 -11.17 -5.35 -21.74
CA LEU A 52 -10.17 -5.42 -20.69
C LEU A 52 -10.03 -6.87 -20.22
N LYS A 53 -8.81 -7.39 -20.22
CA LYS A 53 -8.51 -8.75 -19.77
C LYS A 53 -7.84 -8.76 -18.40
N LEU A 54 -8.28 -9.65 -17.52
CA LEU A 54 -7.63 -9.90 -16.24
C LEU A 54 -6.23 -10.49 -16.45
N ASN A 55 -5.21 -9.87 -15.85
CA ASN A 55 -3.87 -10.41 -15.88
C ASN A 55 -3.64 -11.32 -14.66
N ILE A 56 -3.79 -12.63 -14.85
CA ILE A 56 -3.70 -13.62 -13.76
C ILE A 56 -2.29 -13.65 -13.14
N GLN A 57 -1.25 -13.46 -13.94
CA GLN A 57 0.14 -13.46 -13.43
C GLN A 57 0.44 -12.28 -12.49
N LYS A 58 -0.24 -11.15 -12.71
CA LYS A 58 -0.14 -9.97 -11.82
C LYS A 58 -1.17 -9.97 -10.70
N THR A 59 -2.18 -10.85 -10.77
CA THR A 59 -3.20 -10.99 -9.74
C THR A 59 -2.62 -11.73 -8.54
N LYS A 60 -2.82 -11.16 -7.35
CA LYS A 60 -2.33 -11.74 -6.09
C LYS A 60 -3.48 -11.88 -5.11
N ILE A 61 -3.40 -12.87 -4.26
CA ILE A 61 -4.35 -13.11 -3.17
C ILE A 61 -3.64 -13.01 -1.84
N MET A 62 -4.25 -12.28 -0.93
CA MET A 62 -3.84 -12.19 0.46
C MET A 62 -5.00 -12.61 1.35
N ALA A 63 -4.75 -13.43 2.36
CA ALA A 63 -5.76 -13.86 3.31
C ALA A 63 -5.19 -13.96 4.72
N SER A 64 -6.04 -13.69 5.72
CA SER A 64 -5.70 -13.81 7.14
C SER A 64 -5.65 -15.26 7.66
N GLY A 65 -6.09 -16.23 6.84
CA GLY A 65 -6.10 -17.66 7.17
C GLY A 65 -5.33 -18.52 6.17
N PRO A 66 -5.19 -19.83 6.46
CA PRO A 66 -4.47 -20.72 5.56
C PRO A 66 -5.24 -20.92 4.26
N ILE A 67 -4.70 -20.43 3.16
CA ILE A 67 -5.15 -20.73 1.79
C ILE A 67 -4.21 -21.76 1.19
N THR A 68 -4.71 -22.95 0.93
CA THR A 68 -3.93 -24.04 0.34
C THR A 68 -3.66 -23.84 -1.14
N SER A 69 -4.61 -23.30 -1.91
CA SER A 69 -4.44 -22.93 -3.31
C SER A 69 -5.63 -22.13 -3.81
N TRP A 70 -5.39 -21.23 -4.74
CA TRP A 70 -6.43 -20.54 -5.47
C TRP A 70 -6.17 -20.65 -6.98
N GLN A 71 -7.22 -20.95 -7.73
CA GLN A 71 -7.14 -21.07 -9.18
C GLN A 71 -8.25 -20.25 -9.83
N ILE A 72 -7.90 -19.54 -10.89
CA ILE A 72 -8.80 -18.82 -11.78
C ILE A 72 -8.62 -19.44 -13.17
N ASN A 73 -9.69 -20.00 -13.76
CA ASN A 73 -9.62 -20.65 -15.08
C ASN A 73 -8.47 -21.66 -15.20
N GLU A 74 -8.29 -22.53 -14.17
CA GLU A 74 -7.23 -23.55 -14.11
C GLU A 74 -5.81 -22.98 -13.90
N GLU A 75 -5.60 -21.67 -13.96
CA GLU A 75 -4.33 -21.03 -13.66
C GLU A 75 -4.21 -20.76 -12.16
N LYS A 76 -3.05 -21.06 -11.59
CA LYS A 76 -2.77 -20.83 -10.17
C LYS A 76 -2.46 -19.36 -9.92
N VAL A 77 -3.16 -18.77 -8.93
CA VAL A 77 -2.92 -17.40 -8.47
C VAL A 77 -1.92 -17.40 -7.32
N GLU A 78 -0.99 -16.46 -7.35
CA GLU A 78 0.02 -16.30 -6.30
C GLU A 78 -0.63 -15.85 -4.99
N THR A 79 -0.34 -16.58 -3.90
CA THR A 79 -0.73 -16.19 -2.54
C THR A 79 0.43 -15.44 -1.90
N VAL A 80 0.14 -14.25 -1.38
CA VAL A 80 1.15 -13.36 -0.78
C VAL A 80 0.75 -12.98 0.64
N THR A 81 1.75 -12.65 1.45
CA THR A 81 1.57 -12.13 2.82
C THR A 81 1.53 -10.60 2.86
N ASP A 82 1.98 -9.98 1.81
CA ASP A 82 1.96 -8.52 1.65
C ASP A 82 1.88 -8.12 0.17
N PHE A 83 1.38 -6.94 -0.10
CA PHE A 83 1.37 -6.34 -1.44
C PHE A 83 1.40 -4.82 -1.37
N ILE A 84 1.67 -4.17 -2.51
CA ILE A 84 1.66 -2.71 -2.62
C ILE A 84 0.40 -2.27 -3.33
N LEU A 85 -0.41 -1.44 -2.67
CA LEU A 85 -1.60 -0.81 -3.23
C LEU A 85 -1.46 0.72 -3.12
N GLY A 86 -1.60 1.43 -4.24
CA GLY A 86 -1.47 2.89 -4.25
C GLY A 86 -0.15 3.41 -3.68
N GLY A 87 0.93 2.63 -3.78
CA GLY A 87 2.24 2.98 -3.21
C GLY A 87 2.44 2.61 -1.74
N SER A 88 1.40 2.17 -1.03
CA SER A 88 1.48 1.71 0.37
C SER A 88 1.57 0.18 0.44
N LYS A 89 2.46 -0.31 1.30
CA LYS A 89 2.62 -1.74 1.56
C LYS A 89 1.61 -2.20 2.62
N ILE A 90 0.74 -3.10 2.22
CA ILE A 90 -0.29 -3.71 3.07
C ILE A 90 0.13 -5.12 3.41
N ASN A 91 0.00 -5.51 4.67
CA ASN A 91 0.30 -6.84 5.15
C ASN A 91 -0.94 -7.50 5.80
N VAL A 92 -0.98 -8.85 5.84
CA VAL A 92 -2.03 -9.64 6.47
C VAL A 92 -2.27 -9.26 7.93
N ASP A 93 -1.19 -8.97 8.67
CA ASP A 93 -1.25 -8.68 10.12
C ASP A 93 -1.67 -7.25 10.44
N GLY A 94 -1.88 -6.39 9.43
CA GLY A 94 -2.15 -4.96 9.61
C GLY A 94 -1.01 -4.19 10.30
N ASP A 95 0.20 -4.77 10.40
CA ASP A 95 1.36 -4.12 11.02
C ASP A 95 2.06 -3.17 10.06
N CYS A 96 1.96 -1.88 10.33
CA CYS A 96 2.55 -0.82 9.52
C CYS A 96 4.04 -0.57 9.80
N SER A 97 4.68 -1.32 10.71
CA SER A 97 6.08 -1.08 11.11
C SER A 97 7.05 -1.18 9.93
N HIS A 98 6.83 -2.11 9.01
CA HIS A 98 7.65 -2.27 7.82
C HIS A 98 7.46 -1.12 6.83
N GLU A 99 6.22 -0.68 6.66
CA GLU A 99 5.89 0.44 5.79
C GLU A 99 6.48 1.74 6.32
N ILE A 100 6.32 2.02 7.61
CA ILE A 100 6.92 3.19 8.26
C ILE A 100 8.45 3.19 8.09
N LYS A 101 9.13 2.05 8.30
CA LYS A 101 10.57 1.94 8.07
C LYS A 101 10.94 2.22 6.61
N ARG A 102 10.16 1.70 5.65
CA ARG A 102 10.37 1.93 4.22
C ARG A 102 10.27 3.43 3.89
N HIS A 103 9.24 4.12 4.38
CA HIS A 103 9.07 5.56 4.17
C HIS A 103 10.15 6.41 4.83
N LEU A 104 10.61 6.04 6.02
CA LEU A 104 11.76 6.71 6.66
C LEU A 104 13.05 6.54 5.85
N LEU A 105 13.28 5.38 5.21
CA LEU A 105 14.41 5.17 4.31
C LEU A 105 14.29 6.00 3.03
N LEU A 106 13.09 6.10 2.46
CA LEU A 106 12.82 6.96 1.30
C LEU A 106 13.05 8.44 1.65
N GLY A 107 12.61 8.87 2.83
CA GLY A 107 12.88 10.21 3.34
C GLY A 107 14.37 10.51 3.50
N LYS A 108 15.17 9.56 4.00
CA LYS A 108 16.64 9.69 4.04
C LYS A 108 17.24 9.87 2.66
N LYS A 109 16.84 9.03 1.68
CA LYS A 109 17.29 9.19 0.29
C LYS A 109 16.89 10.55 -0.30
N ALA A 110 15.69 11.04 0.02
CA ALA A 110 15.25 12.36 -0.43
C ALA A 110 16.13 13.48 0.15
N ILE A 111 16.58 13.38 1.42
CA ILE A 111 17.55 14.32 2.03
C ILE A 111 18.92 14.21 1.35
N ASP A 112 19.41 13.01 1.10
CA ASP A 112 20.69 12.80 0.41
C ASP A 112 20.70 13.46 -0.97
N ASN A 113 19.57 13.42 -1.70
CA ASN A 113 19.41 14.11 -2.97
C ASN A 113 19.40 15.65 -2.85
N LEU A 114 19.11 16.19 -1.67
CA LEU A 114 19.14 17.62 -1.37
C LEU A 114 20.46 18.09 -0.75
N ASP A 115 21.42 17.18 -0.56
CA ASP A 115 22.66 17.43 0.19
C ASP A 115 23.44 18.67 -0.32
N SER A 116 23.56 18.82 -1.64
CA SER A 116 24.22 19.98 -2.27
C SER A 116 23.56 21.32 -1.90
N VAL A 117 22.23 21.34 -1.82
CA VAL A 117 21.45 22.54 -1.47
C VAL A 117 21.51 22.78 0.05
N LEU A 118 21.40 21.72 0.84
CA LEU A 118 21.39 21.82 2.30
C LEU A 118 22.76 22.24 2.85
N LYS A 119 23.87 21.86 2.21
CA LYS A 119 25.24 22.26 2.56
C LYS A 119 25.65 23.62 2.03
N ASN A 120 24.93 24.17 1.03
CA ASN A 120 25.26 25.48 0.48
C ASN A 120 25.10 26.59 1.53
N ARG A 121 26.15 27.39 1.73
CA ARG A 121 26.18 28.49 2.70
C ARG A 121 25.40 29.72 2.26
N ASP A 122 25.21 29.91 0.95
CA ASP A 122 24.49 31.06 0.40
C ASP A 122 22.96 30.93 0.57
N ILE A 123 22.47 29.74 0.91
CA ILE A 123 21.05 29.50 1.11
C ILE A 123 20.69 29.66 2.59
N ALA A 124 19.78 30.60 2.86
CA ALA A 124 19.31 30.86 4.21
C ALA A 124 18.63 29.66 4.88
N LEU A 125 18.85 29.49 6.19
CA LEU A 125 18.30 28.38 6.96
C LEU A 125 16.77 28.23 6.83
N PRO A 126 15.95 29.32 6.86
CA PRO A 126 14.50 29.18 6.66
C PRO A 126 14.12 28.53 5.31
N THR A 127 14.85 28.85 4.25
CA THR A 127 14.67 28.24 2.92
C THR A 127 14.98 26.75 2.94
N LYS A 128 16.05 26.33 3.59
CA LYS A 128 16.41 24.90 3.76
C LYS A 128 15.33 24.15 4.53
N VAL A 129 14.84 24.72 5.62
CA VAL A 129 13.76 24.13 6.42
C VAL A 129 12.48 24.02 5.59
N HIS A 130 12.15 25.03 4.80
CA HIS A 130 10.99 24.99 3.91
C HIS A 130 11.13 23.89 2.86
N LEU A 131 12.31 23.76 2.26
CA LEU A 131 12.60 22.74 1.26
C LEU A 131 12.42 21.32 1.82
N VAL A 132 12.98 21.05 3.01
CA VAL A 132 12.82 19.76 3.69
C VAL A 132 11.34 19.48 3.98
N LYS A 133 10.59 20.47 4.47
CA LYS A 133 9.16 20.33 4.74
C LYS A 133 8.35 20.04 3.47
N ALA A 134 8.69 20.69 2.35
CA ALA A 134 7.96 20.54 1.11
C ALA A 134 8.30 19.26 0.33
N MET A 135 9.54 18.76 0.41
CA MET A 135 10.01 17.66 -0.41
C MET A 135 10.22 16.35 0.34
N VAL A 136 10.60 16.40 1.62
CA VAL A 136 10.93 15.19 2.39
C VAL A 136 9.73 14.70 3.18
N PHE A 137 9.05 15.57 3.92
CA PHE A 137 7.92 15.13 4.74
C PHE A 137 6.76 14.51 3.97
N PRO A 138 6.35 14.98 2.77
CA PRO A 138 5.34 14.28 1.98
C PRO A 138 5.73 12.86 1.61
N VAL A 139 7.01 12.60 1.34
CA VAL A 139 7.51 11.24 1.07
C VAL A 139 7.42 10.35 2.30
N VAL A 140 7.80 10.89 3.47
CA VAL A 140 7.79 10.13 4.73
C VAL A 140 6.38 9.86 5.22
N MET A 141 5.46 10.80 5.03
CA MET A 141 4.09 10.74 5.56
C MET A 141 3.08 10.25 4.52
N TYR A 142 3.52 9.82 3.35
CA TYR A 142 2.63 9.30 2.32
C TYR A 142 1.89 8.05 2.81
N GLY A 143 0.56 8.05 2.71
CA GLY A 143 -0.29 6.94 3.16
C GLY A 143 -0.42 6.81 4.69
N CYS A 144 0.06 7.79 5.47
CA CYS A 144 0.06 7.71 6.94
C CYS A 144 -1.36 7.69 7.55
N GLU A 145 -2.37 8.07 6.82
CA GLU A 145 -3.78 7.98 7.21
C GLU A 145 -4.25 6.53 7.43
N SER A 146 -3.62 5.59 6.73
CA SER A 146 -3.92 4.16 6.87
C SER A 146 -3.07 3.45 7.94
N TRP A 147 -2.14 4.16 8.60
CA TRP A 147 -1.21 3.53 9.54
C TRP A 147 -1.78 3.39 10.95
N THR A 148 -1.76 2.18 11.48
CA THR A 148 -1.93 1.93 12.90
C THR A 148 -0.63 2.19 13.63
N ILE A 149 -0.39 3.43 14.07
CA ILE A 149 0.89 3.87 14.63
C ILE A 149 1.03 3.44 16.10
N LYS A 150 1.90 2.46 16.36
CA LYS A 150 2.30 2.07 17.71
C LYS A 150 3.26 3.11 18.33
N LYS A 151 3.41 3.08 19.66
CA LYS A 151 4.29 4.02 20.38
C LYS A 151 5.76 3.99 19.89
N ALA A 152 6.24 2.82 19.49
CA ALA A 152 7.61 2.66 18.96
C ALA A 152 7.80 3.35 17.61
N GLU A 153 6.83 3.20 16.70
CA GLU A 153 6.85 3.83 15.38
C GLU A 153 6.74 5.35 15.49
N ARG A 154 5.88 5.84 16.39
CA ARG A 154 5.78 7.28 16.67
C ARG A 154 7.14 7.86 17.08
N ARG A 155 7.87 7.16 17.96
CA ARG A 155 9.22 7.58 18.38
C ARG A 155 10.20 7.62 17.21
N ARG A 156 10.13 6.65 16.29
CA ARG A 156 10.98 6.63 15.08
C ARG A 156 10.69 7.79 14.13
N ILE A 157 9.41 8.11 13.92
CA ILE A 157 9.00 9.26 13.10
C ILE A 157 9.49 10.56 13.74
N TYR A 158 9.35 10.72 15.07
CA TYR A 158 9.86 11.90 15.77
C TYR A 158 11.39 11.99 15.70
N ALA A 159 12.11 10.89 15.90
CA ALA A 159 13.56 10.87 15.77
C ALA A 159 14.03 11.27 14.38
N PHE A 160 13.34 10.80 13.32
CA PHE A 160 13.60 11.23 11.96
C PHE A 160 13.36 12.73 11.78
N LYS A 161 12.24 13.25 12.31
CA LYS A 161 11.92 14.69 12.22
C LYS A 161 12.98 15.56 12.91
N LEU A 162 13.56 15.11 14.03
CA LEU A 162 14.62 15.81 14.73
C LEU A 162 15.96 15.70 14.01
N TRP A 163 16.18 14.62 13.27
CA TRP A 163 17.41 14.42 12.50
C TRP A 163 17.45 15.30 11.24
N CYS A 164 16.29 15.59 10.61
CA CYS A 164 16.18 16.50 9.45
C CYS A 164 16.49 17.95 9.83
#